data_3f008bb61e8fcf3c68cef100761d3de3
#
_entry.id   3f008bb61e8fcf3c68cef100761d3de3
#
_cell.length_a   1.000
_cell.length_b   1.000
_cell.length_c   1.000
_cell.angle_alpha   90.00
_cell.angle_beta   90.00
_cell.angle_gamma   90.00
#
_symmetry.space_group_name_H-M   'P 1'
#
loop_
_entity.id
_entity.type
_entity.pdbx_description
1 polymer ?
#
loop_
_entity_poly.entity_id
_entity_poly.type
_entity_poly.pdbx_seq_one_letter_code
_entity_poly.pdbx_strand_id
1 'polypeptide(L)'
;IRDGFGQTETTLQVGNTPGQPVKAGSMGRPMPGVPVVLVDPGTGALADEGELCLDLGQTPLNLMTGYLGDPERNDAVMAGGYYHTGDVASRDDDGYITYIGRTDDVFKSSDYKVSPFELESVLIEHPAVVEAAVVPQPDEIRLSVPKAYVALAEGWAADAETARAIMEYARDHLAPYLRVRRIEFFELPKTISGKIRRVELRKREDEAHRSGTAIDTEHRYEDLVK
;
A
#
# COMPACT_ATOMS: atom_id res chain seq x y z
N ILE A 1 -14.55 -15.18 -9.47
CA ILE A 1 -13.66 -14.85 -8.34
C ILE A 1 -14.28 -13.67 -7.62
N ARG A 2 -14.24 -13.65 -6.31
CA ARG A 2 -14.69 -12.55 -5.45
C ARG A 2 -13.54 -12.15 -4.55
N ASP A 3 -13.38 -10.87 -4.33
CA ASP A 3 -12.36 -10.34 -3.44
C ASP A 3 -12.81 -10.40 -1.97
N GLY A 4 -11.85 -10.30 -1.05
CA GLY A 4 -12.08 -10.25 0.38
C GLY A 4 -10.79 -9.95 1.13
N PHE A 5 -10.92 -9.58 2.41
CA PHE A 5 -9.81 -9.22 3.28
C PHE A 5 -9.86 -10.01 4.60
N GLY A 6 -8.71 -10.46 5.02
CA GLY A 6 -8.50 -11.10 6.32
C GLY A 6 -7.01 -11.28 6.58
N GLN A 7 -6.69 -11.64 7.81
CA GLN A 7 -5.32 -11.90 8.28
C GLN A 7 -5.28 -13.25 8.97
N THR A 8 -4.09 -13.78 9.21
CA THR A 8 -3.90 -15.00 10.01
C THR A 8 -4.49 -14.83 11.41
N GLU A 9 -4.40 -13.63 11.93
CA GLU A 9 -4.87 -13.20 13.25
C GLU A 9 -6.41 -13.13 13.36
N THR A 10 -7.14 -13.01 12.25
CA THR A 10 -8.57 -12.64 12.26
C THR A 10 -9.46 -13.49 11.37
N THR A 11 -8.93 -14.37 10.53
CA THR A 11 -9.68 -14.98 9.44
C THR A 11 -10.30 -13.94 8.49
N LEU A 12 -11.44 -14.22 7.84
CA LEU A 12 -12.08 -13.28 6.91
C LEU A 12 -12.84 -12.18 7.67
N GLN A 13 -12.47 -10.91 7.43
CA GLN A 13 -13.10 -9.73 8.05
C GLN A 13 -14.10 -9.05 7.11
N VAL A 14 -13.70 -8.86 5.86
CA VAL A 14 -14.47 -8.20 4.80
C VAL A 14 -14.57 -9.14 3.62
N GLY A 15 -15.73 -9.20 2.97
CA GLY A 15 -15.89 -10.08 1.82
C GLY A 15 -17.21 -9.89 1.09
N ASN A 16 -17.34 -10.65 0.00
CA ASN A 16 -18.52 -10.66 -0.84
C ASN A 16 -19.35 -11.92 -0.56
N THR A 17 -20.38 -11.81 0.27
CA THR A 17 -21.28 -12.93 0.62
C THR A 17 -22.15 -13.35 -0.57
N PRO A 18 -22.69 -14.59 -0.58
CA PRO A 18 -23.67 -15.01 -1.58
C PRO A 18 -24.88 -14.08 -1.64
N GLY A 19 -25.29 -13.69 -2.84
CA GLY A 19 -26.41 -12.75 -3.05
C GLY A 19 -26.06 -11.25 -2.95
N GLN A 20 -24.89 -10.90 -2.41
CA GLN A 20 -24.42 -9.52 -2.39
C GLN A 20 -23.95 -9.10 -3.80
N PRO A 21 -24.36 -7.92 -4.32
CA PRO A 21 -23.77 -7.35 -5.52
C PRO A 21 -22.27 -7.15 -5.35
N VAL A 22 -21.48 -7.46 -6.38
CA VAL A 22 -20.03 -7.22 -6.37
C VAL A 22 -19.75 -5.84 -6.91
N LYS A 23 -19.01 -5.03 -6.16
CA LYS A 23 -18.54 -3.71 -6.57
C LYS A 23 -17.06 -3.82 -6.97
N ALA A 24 -16.75 -3.51 -8.22
CA ALA A 24 -15.37 -3.55 -8.72
C ALA A 24 -14.45 -2.64 -7.89
N GLY A 25 -13.22 -3.12 -7.59
CA GLY A 25 -12.26 -2.39 -6.76
C GLY A 25 -12.51 -2.48 -5.25
N SER A 26 -13.63 -3.06 -4.81
CA SER A 26 -13.94 -3.23 -3.38
C SER A 26 -13.69 -4.67 -2.92
N MET A 27 -13.19 -4.82 -1.70
CA MET A 27 -13.07 -6.11 -1.00
C MET A 27 -14.43 -6.68 -0.57
N GLY A 28 -15.51 -5.91 -0.69
CA GLY A 28 -16.85 -6.28 -0.23
C GLY A 28 -17.28 -5.48 1.01
N ARG A 29 -18.11 -6.10 1.85
CA ARG A 29 -18.61 -5.52 3.10
C ARG A 29 -18.12 -6.30 4.30
N PRO A 30 -18.17 -5.73 5.53
CA PRO A 30 -17.90 -6.49 6.75
C PRO A 30 -18.69 -7.80 6.77
N MET A 31 -18.02 -8.88 7.14
CA MET A 31 -18.68 -10.18 7.28
C MET A 31 -19.71 -10.13 8.41
N PRO A 32 -20.85 -10.84 8.30
CA PRO A 32 -21.84 -10.89 9.35
C PRO A 32 -21.25 -11.26 10.71
N GLY A 33 -21.49 -10.42 11.73
CA GLY A 33 -20.97 -10.63 13.08
C GLY A 33 -19.50 -10.26 13.29
N VAL A 34 -18.83 -9.72 12.29
CA VAL A 34 -17.46 -9.18 12.41
C VAL A 34 -17.52 -7.66 12.59
N PRO A 35 -17.11 -7.12 13.75
CA PRO A 35 -17.27 -5.72 14.11
C PRO A 35 -16.16 -4.85 13.49
N VAL A 36 -16.15 -4.75 12.16
CA VAL A 36 -15.17 -3.93 11.42
C VAL A 36 -15.50 -2.45 11.57
N VAL A 37 -14.51 -1.68 11.97
CA VAL A 37 -14.53 -0.21 12.02
C VAL A 37 -13.32 0.36 11.28
N LEU A 38 -13.41 1.62 10.87
CA LEU A 38 -12.27 2.38 10.36
C LEU A 38 -11.93 3.46 11.39
N VAL A 39 -10.65 3.53 11.75
CA VAL A 39 -10.13 4.45 12.77
C VAL A 39 -9.10 5.38 12.13
N ASP A 40 -9.30 6.68 12.25
CA ASP A 40 -8.31 7.66 11.78
C ASP A 40 -7.05 7.56 12.64
N PRO A 41 -5.88 7.27 12.06
CA PRO A 41 -4.65 7.04 12.83
C PRO A 41 -4.12 8.29 13.54
N GLY A 42 -4.54 9.49 13.12
CA GLY A 42 -4.09 10.75 13.71
C GLY A 42 -4.91 11.17 14.91
N THR A 43 -6.22 10.89 14.90
CA THR A 43 -7.16 11.33 15.95
C THR A 43 -7.66 10.19 16.83
N GLY A 44 -7.57 8.94 16.37
CA GLY A 44 -8.18 7.79 17.03
C GLY A 44 -9.70 7.72 16.93
N ALA A 45 -10.32 8.61 16.15
CA ALA A 45 -11.77 8.65 15.97
C ALA A 45 -12.23 7.71 14.85
N LEU A 46 -13.49 7.28 14.93
CA LEU A 46 -14.13 6.56 13.84
C LEU A 46 -14.29 7.47 12.61
N ALA A 47 -14.02 6.92 11.43
CA ALA A 47 -14.04 7.64 10.15
C ALA A 47 -14.49 6.72 9.01
N ASP A 48 -14.73 7.30 7.82
CA ASP A 48 -15.01 6.52 6.61
C ASP A 48 -13.73 6.21 5.81
N GLU A 49 -12.59 6.77 6.24
CA GLU A 49 -11.26 6.41 5.78
C GLU A 49 -10.30 6.34 6.96
N GLY A 50 -9.58 5.24 7.11
CA GLY A 50 -8.67 5.04 8.22
C GLY A 50 -8.13 3.62 8.28
N GLU A 51 -7.47 3.31 9.40
CA GLU A 51 -7.01 1.94 9.66
C GLU A 51 -8.22 1.02 9.87
N LEU A 52 -8.22 -0.12 9.19
CA LEU A 52 -9.22 -1.16 9.38
C LEU A 52 -8.95 -1.84 10.72
N CYS A 53 -9.92 -1.78 11.61
CA CYS A 53 -9.83 -2.30 12.97
C CYS A 53 -11.02 -3.20 13.29
N LEU A 54 -10.89 -4.04 14.31
CA LEU A 54 -12.02 -4.71 14.95
C LEU A 54 -12.33 -4.09 16.30
N ASP A 55 -13.58 -3.76 16.54
CA ASP A 55 -14.04 -3.24 17.83
C ASP A 55 -14.05 -4.35 18.90
N LEU A 56 -13.13 -4.27 19.86
CA LEU A 56 -12.98 -5.25 20.94
C LEU A 56 -14.15 -5.23 21.92
N GLY A 57 -14.86 -4.10 22.02
CA GLY A 57 -16.08 -3.99 22.84
C GLY A 57 -17.21 -4.92 22.40
N GLN A 58 -17.20 -5.35 21.14
CA GLN A 58 -18.16 -6.30 20.57
C GLN A 58 -17.68 -7.75 20.59
N THR A 59 -16.54 -8.04 21.22
CA THR A 59 -15.99 -9.37 21.41
C THR A 59 -15.91 -10.18 20.09
N PRO A 60 -15.03 -9.78 19.12
CA PRO A 60 -14.93 -10.43 17.82
C PRO A 60 -14.47 -11.89 17.94
N LEU A 61 -15.35 -12.82 17.58
CA LEU A 61 -15.09 -14.27 17.69
C LEU A 61 -14.03 -14.79 16.70
N ASN A 62 -13.75 -14.03 15.65
CA ASN A 62 -12.78 -14.36 14.61
C ASN A 62 -11.36 -13.84 14.90
N LEU A 63 -11.15 -13.16 16.03
CA LEU A 63 -9.85 -12.61 16.43
C LEU A 63 -9.06 -13.61 17.26
N MET A 64 -7.74 -13.68 17.00
CA MET A 64 -6.80 -14.41 17.85
C MET A 64 -6.83 -13.93 19.30
N THR A 65 -6.40 -14.74 20.23
CA THR A 65 -6.25 -14.35 21.66
C THR A 65 -4.99 -13.51 21.91
N GLY A 66 -4.03 -13.56 21.01
CA GLY A 66 -2.78 -12.80 21.07
C GLY A 66 -1.58 -13.54 20.49
N TYR A 67 -0.46 -12.85 20.35
CA TYR A 67 0.84 -13.40 19.99
C TYR A 67 1.47 -14.08 21.20
N LEU A 68 1.86 -15.33 21.04
CA LEU A 68 2.45 -16.12 22.13
C LEU A 68 3.82 -15.57 22.53
N GLY A 69 3.97 -15.22 23.81
CA GLY A 69 5.23 -14.76 24.37
C GLY A 69 5.62 -13.32 23.99
N ASP A 70 4.72 -12.55 23.40
CA ASP A 70 4.97 -11.17 22.95
C ASP A 70 3.90 -10.20 23.52
N PRO A 71 3.94 -9.90 24.82
CA PRO A 71 2.96 -9.03 25.47
C PRO A 71 3.00 -7.59 24.93
N GLU A 72 4.18 -7.05 24.62
CA GLU A 72 4.32 -5.69 24.11
C GLU A 72 3.62 -5.52 22.75
N ARG A 73 3.76 -6.51 21.88
CA ARG A 73 3.06 -6.51 20.61
C ARG A 73 1.55 -6.67 20.79
N ASN A 74 1.12 -7.49 21.73
CA ASN A 74 -0.31 -7.65 22.05
C ASN A 74 -0.92 -6.33 22.51
N ASP A 75 -0.26 -5.63 23.44
CA ASP A 75 -0.72 -4.34 23.92
C ASP A 75 -0.77 -3.29 22.79
N ALA A 76 0.21 -3.30 21.89
CA ALA A 76 0.25 -2.38 20.75
C ALA A 76 -0.89 -2.64 19.75
N VAL A 77 -1.12 -3.90 19.35
CA VAL A 77 -2.14 -4.22 18.33
C VAL A 77 -3.56 -4.20 18.89
N MET A 78 -3.74 -4.23 20.22
CA MET A 78 -5.04 -4.19 20.91
C MET A 78 -5.29 -2.88 21.65
N ALA A 79 -4.57 -1.82 21.28
CA ALA A 79 -4.66 -0.53 21.93
C ALA A 79 -6.02 0.17 21.70
N GLY A 80 -6.40 1.07 22.60
CA GLY A 80 -7.56 1.95 22.41
C GLY A 80 -8.91 1.27 22.31
N GLY A 81 -9.02 -0.02 22.63
CA GLY A 81 -10.25 -0.80 22.51
C GLY A 81 -10.49 -1.38 21.11
N TYR A 82 -9.49 -1.35 20.25
CA TYR A 82 -9.52 -1.89 18.90
C TYR A 82 -8.39 -2.88 18.67
N TYR A 83 -8.64 -3.89 17.82
CA TYR A 83 -7.55 -4.64 17.20
C TYR A 83 -7.14 -3.93 15.91
N HIS A 84 -5.89 -3.52 15.84
CA HIS A 84 -5.28 -2.79 14.73
C HIS A 84 -4.68 -3.74 13.70
N THR A 85 -5.22 -3.74 12.47
CA THR A 85 -4.73 -4.63 11.40
C THR A 85 -3.43 -4.13 10.76
N GLY A 86 -3.13 -2.84 10.88
CA GLY A 86 -2.07 -2.18 10.14
C GLY A 86 -2.43 -1.93 8.66
N ASP A 87 -3.67 -2.13 8.26
CA ASP A 87 -4.16 -1.93 6.89
C ASP A 87 -5.14 -0.76 6.84
N VAL A 88 -4.98 0.14 5.86
CA VAL A 88 -5.82 1.32 5.64
C VAL A 88 -6.85 1.02 4.57
N ALA A 89 -8.07 1.45 4.80
CA ALA A 89 -9.18 1.27 3.89
C ALA A 89 -10.12 2.49 3.91
N SER A 90 -10.99 2.58 2.91
CA SER A 90 -12.12 3.52 2.89
C SER A 90 -13.43 2.77 2.82
N ARG A 91 -14.51 3.38 3.34
CA ARG A 91 -15.88 2.87 3.30
C ARG A 91 -16.74 3.86 2.52
N ASP A 92 -17.50 3.35 1.57
CA ASP A 92 -18.49 4.16 0.86
C ASP A 92 -19.87 4.15 1.54
N ASP A 93 -20.80 4.97 1.02
CA ASP A 93 -22.16 5.12 1.54
C ASP A 93 -22.97 3.82 1.50
N ASP A 94 -22.62 2.88 0.63
CA ASP A 94 -23.22 1.55 0.54
C ASP A 94 -22.59 0.53 1.49
N GLY A 95 -21.56 0.95 2.25
CA GLY A 95 -20.82 0.12 3.20
C GLY A 95 -19.79 -0.81 2.59
N TYR A 96 -19.42 -0.62 1.31
CA TYR A 96 -18.32 -1.35 0.70
C TYR A 96 -16.98 -0.79 1.14
N ILE A 97 -16.04 -1.70 1.40
CA ILE A 97 -14.69 -1.37 1.86
C ILE A 97 -13.70 -1.57 0.73
N THR A 98 -12.93 -0.52 0.44
CA THR A 98 -11.86 -0.50 -0.56
C THR A 98 -10.52 -0.43 0.15
N TYR A 99 -9.59 -1.31 -0.22
CA TYR A 99 -8.23 -1.31 0.32
C TYR A 99 -7.43 -0.12 -0.22
N ILE A 100 -6.71 0.55 0.69
CA ILE A 100 -5.83 1.67 0.32
C ILE A 100 -4.36 1.23 0.43
N GLY A 101 -3.97 0.60 1.53
CA GLY A 101 -2.57 0.19 1.73
C GLY A 101 -2.26 -0.16 3.17
N ARG A 102 -0.96 -0.34 3.46
CA ARG A 102 -0.48 -0.52 4.83
C ARG A 102 -0.29 0.82 5.51
N THR A 103 -0.55 0.90 6.82
CA THR A 103 -0.31 2.11 7.61
C THR A 103 1.15 2.55 7.57
N ASP A 104 2.09 1.59 7.51
CA ASP A 104 3.53 1.80 7.45
C ASP A 104 4.08 2.02 6.03
N ASP A 105 3.29 1.76 5.00
CA ASP A 105 3.66 1.96 3.59
C ASP A 105 3.10 3.28 3.02
N VAL A 106 1.93 3.75 3.50
CA VAL A 106 1.36 5.04 3.08
C VAL A 106 2.27 6.19 3.53
N PHE A 107 2.63 7.06 2.61
CA PHE A 107 3.54 8.16 2.88
C PHE A 107 3.00 9.52 2.40
N LYS A 108 3.64 10.62 2.83
CA LYS A 108 3.32 11.97 2.37
C LYS A 108 4.24 12.38 1.24
N SER A 109 3.65 12.86 0.13
CA SER A 109 4.35 13.59 -0.91
C SER A 109 3.74 14.99 -1.00
N SER A 110 4.49 16.01 -0.59
CA SER A 110 3.93 17.34 -0.27
C SER A 110 2.82 17.20 0.79
N ASP A 111 1.63 17.73 0.55
CA ASP A 111 0.49 17.64 1.48
C ASP A 111 -0.42 16.43 1.23
N TYR A 112 -0.11 15.60 0.23
CA TYR A 112 -0.94 14.47 -0.14
C TYR A 112 -0.45 13.17 0.50
N LYS A 113 -1.41 12.36 0.99
CA LYS A 113 -1.15 10.96 1.33
C LYS A 113 -1.09 10.15 0.04
N VAL A 114 -0.04 9.36 -0.12
CA VAL A 114 0.19 8.51 -1.28
C VAL A 114 0.18 7.06 -0.85
N SER A 115 -0.67 6.28 -1.48
CA SER A 115 -0.71 4.82 -1.32
C SER A 115 0.21 4.18 -2.35
N PRO A 116 1.26 3.44 -1.96
CA PRO A 116 2.04 2.63 -2.88
C PRO A 116 1.20 1.67 -3.69
N PHE A 117 0.21 1.04 -3.07
CA PHE A 117 -0.68 0.08 -3.72
C PHE A 117 -1.44 0.67 -4.92
N GLU A 118 -1.92 1.91 -4.81
CA GLU A 118 -2.62 2.60 -5.91
C GLU A 118 -1.69 2.81 -7.11
N LEU A 119 -0.45 3.26 -6.86
CA LEU A 119 0.53 3.46 -7.92
C LEU A 119 0.97 2.13 -8.54
N GLU A 120 1.26 1.13 -7.71
CA GLU A 120 1.68 -0.20 -8.14
C GLU A 120 0.62 -0.87 -9.00
N SER A 121 -0.67 -0.73 -8.63
CA SER A 121 -1.80 -1.28 -9.38
C SER A 121 -1.87 -0.74 -10.80
N VAL A 122 -1.56 0.53 -11.01
CA VAL A 122 -1.49 1.14 -12.35
C VAL A 122 -0.22 0.74 -13.08
N LEU A 123 0.92 0.71 -12.38
CA LEU A 123 2.20 0.36 -13.02
C LEU A 123 2.21 -1.06 -13.61
N ILE A 124 1.61 -2.04 -12.92
CA ILE A 124 1.56 -3.42 -13.39
C ILE A 124 0.63 -3.65 -14.60
N GLU A 125 -0.20 -2.67 -14.96
CA GLU A 125 -1.01 -2.73 -16.19
C GLU A 125 -0.18 -2.43 -17.45
N HIS A 126 1.00 -1.78 -17.27
CA HIS A 126 1.90 -1.51 -18.40
C HIS A 126 2.61 -2.79 -18.85
N PRO A 127 2.64 -3.12 -20.16
CA PRO A 127 3.16 -4.40 -20.66
C PRO A 127 4.65 -4.65 -20.36
N ALA A 128 5.43 -3.62 -20.09
CA ALA A 128 6.83 -3.76 -19.68
C ALA A 128 7.01 -4.16 -18.22
N VAL A 129 5.97 -4.12 -17.38
CA VAL A 129 6.07 -4.29 -15.93
C VAL A 129 5.53 -5.64 -15.50
N VAL A 130 6.37 -6.47 -14.90
CA VAL A 130 5.93 -7.72 -14.26
C VAL A 130 5.52 -7.48 -12.83
N GLU A 131 6.33 -6.72 -12.09
CA GLU A 131 6.07 -6.35 -10.71
C GLU A 131 6.61 -4.93 -10.45
N ALA A 132 5.97 -4.23 -9.56
CA ALA A 132 6.41 -2.92 -9.11
C ALA A 132 6.32 -2.81 -7.59
N ALA A 133 7.23 -2.03 -7.00
CA ALA A 133 7.16 -1.62 -5.61
C ALA A 133 7.42 -0.12 -5.51
N VAL A 134 6.50 0.62 -4.91
CA VAL A 134 6.62 2.06 -4.72
C VAL A 134 7.00 2.37 -3.28
N VAL A 135 8.00 3.23 -3.12
CA VAL A 135 8.45 3.72 -1.82
C VAL A 135 8.67 5.23 -1.86
N PRO A 136 8.61 5.92 -0.71
CA PRO A 136 9.02 7.32 -0.65
C PRO A 136 10.54 7.44 -0.86
N GLN A 137 10.95 8.30 -1.77
CA GLN A 137 12.33 8.79 -1.84
C GLN A 137 12.37 10.19 -1.22
N PRO A 138 13.26 10.48 -0.28
CA PRO A 138 13.40 11.81 0.31
C PRO A 138 13.63 12.89 -0.76
N ASP A 139 12.94 14.02 -0.63
CA ASP A 139 13.01 15.17 -1.55
C ASP A 139 13.01 16.47 -0.75
N GLU A 140 13.92 17.41 -1.09
CA GLU A 140 14.12 18.66 -0.34
C GLU A 140 12.90 19.61 -0.41
N ILE A 141 12.10 19.52 -1.47
CA ILE A 141 10.95 20.41 -1.70
C ILE A 141 9.65 19.77 -1.28
N ARG A 142 9.49 18.47 -1.56
CA ARG A 142 8.22 17.73 -1.42
C ARG A 142 8.16 16.80 -0.23
N LEU A 143 9.13 16.88 0.68
CA LEU A 143 9.34 15.92 1.75
C LEU A 143 9.75 14.54 1.22
N SER A 144 8.94 13.98 0.35
CA SER A 144 9.28 12.78 -0.43
C SER A 144 8.58 12.78 -1.78
N VAL A 145 9.10 11.98 -2.71
CA VAL A 145 8.49 11.73 -4.01
C VAL A 145 8.31 10.23 -4.22
N PRO A 146 7.26 9.80 -4.97
CA PRO A 146 7.08 8.41 -5.31
C PRO A 146 8.20 7.90 -6.22
N LYS A 147 8.93 6.87 -5.75
CA LYS A 147 9.91 6.12 -6.51
C LYS A 147 9.41 4.69 -6.71
N ALA A 148 9.38 4.24 -7.96
CA ALA A 148 9.02 2.89 -8.33
C ALA A 148 10.28 2.06 -8.61
N TYR A 149 10.39 0.94 -7.94
CA TYR A 149 11.28 -0.16 -8.31
C TYR A 149 10.50 -1.13 -9.20
N VAL A 150 11.02 -1.41 -10.39
CA VAL A 150 10.29 -2.14 -11.43
C VAL A 150 11.07 -3.36 -11.88
N ALA A 151 10.43 -4.53 -11.82
CA ALA A 151 10.89 -5.73 -12.49
C ALA A 151 10.30 -5.78 -13.90
N LEU A 152 11.16 -5.81 -14.91
CA LEU A 152 10.76 -5.78 -16.31
C LEU A 152 10.29 -7.13 -16.82
N ALA A 153 9.35 -7.10 -17.76
CA ALA A 153 8.96 -8.25 -18.56
C ALA A 153 10.06 -8.63 -19.56
N GLU A 154 10.07 -9.90 -19.95
CA GLU A 154 11.00 -10.40 -20.97
C GLU A 154 10.86 -9.62 -22.27
N GLY A 155 11.99 -9.26 -22.87
CA GLY A 155 12.05 -8.51 -24.14
C GLY A 155 12.08 -6.98 -23.97
N TRP A 156 11.96 -6.45 -22.74
CA TRP A 156 12.11 -5.02 -22.46
C TRP A 156 13.50 -4.67 -21.94
N ALA A 157 14.07 -3.57 -22.42
CA ALA A 157 15.38 -3.10 -21.98
C ALA A 157 15.27 -2.21 -20.73
N ALA A 158 16.25 -2.31 -19.83
CA ALA A 158 16.35 -1.45 -18.65
C ALA A 158 17.02 -0.11 -19.06
N ASP A 159 16.32 0.71 -19.81
CA ASP A 159 16.84 1.96 -20.39
C ASP A 159 15.87 3.15 -20.18
N ALA A 160 16.32 4.32 -20.62
CA ALA A 160 15.58 5.56 -20.50
C ALA A 160 14.29 5.60 -21.34
N GLU A 161 14.23 4.87 -22.44
CA GLU A 161 13.06 4.81 -23.31
C GLU A 161 11.93 4.01 -22.62
N THR A 162 12.25 2.86 -22.07
CA THR A 162 11.33 2.04 -21.27
C THR A 162 10.86 2.78 -20.01
N ALA A 163 11.78 3.43 -19.30
CA ALA A 163 11.42 4.24 -18.12
C ALA A 163 10.45 5.37 -18.47
N ARG A 164 10.70 6.08 -19.58
CA ARG A 164 9.81 7.13 -20.07
C ARG A 164 8.42 6.59 -20.39
N ALA A 165 8.33 5.47 -21.13
CA ALA A 165 7.05 4.87 -21.51
C ALA A 165 6.21 4.52 -20.27
N ILE A 166 6.81 3.92 -19.24
CA ILE A 166 6.15 3.58 -17.98
C ILE A 166 5.70 4.85 -17.25
N MET A 167 6.54 5.90 -17.18
CA MET A 167 6.20 7.17 -16.53
C MET A 167 5.06 7.91 -17.25
N GLU A 168 5.05 7.90 -18.58
CA GLU A 168 3.97 8.49 -19.38
C GLU A 168 2.66 7.73 -19.19
N TYR A 169 2.70 6.41 -19.18
CA TYR A 169 1.54 5.58 -18.87
C TYR A 169 0.97 5.90 -17.47
N ALA A 170 1.83 5.91 -16.46
CA ALA A 170 1.42 6.24 -15.09
C ALA A 170 0.84 7.67 -15.01
N ARG A 171 1.43 8.65 -15.71
CA ARG A 171 0.90 10.02 -15.78
C ARG A 171 -0.51 10.08 -16.34
N ASP A 172 -0.79 9.29 -17.36
CA ASP A 172 -2.06 9.33 -18.10
C ASP A 172 -3.19 8.59 -17.35
N HIS A 173 -2.84 7.74 -16.37
CA HIS A 173 -3.79 6.93 -15.60
C HIS A 173 -3.88 7.31 -14.11
N LEU A 174 -2.97 8.13 -13.59
CA LEU A 174 -2.95 8.58 -12.21
C LEU A 174 -3.24 10.07 -12.09
N ALA A 175 -3.82 10.46 -10.96
CA ALA A 175 -3.99 11.87 -10.63
C ALA A 175 -2.61 12.59 -10.55
N PRO A 176 -2.52 13.90 -10.87
CA PRO A 176 -1.24 14.62 -10.93
C PRO A 176 -0.40 14.56 -9.64
N TYR A 177 -1.02 14.47 -8.48
CA TYR A 177 -0.32 14.37 -7.18
C TYR A 177 0.26 12.97 -6.90
N LEU A 178 -0.22 11.93 -7.62
CA LEU A 178 0.27 10.54 -7.54
C LEU A 178 1.38 10.23 -8.56
N ARG A 179 1.90 11.23 -9.24
CA ARG A 179 2.89 11.05 -10.29
C ARG A 179 4.14 10.33 -9.79
N VAL A 180 4.48 9.22 -10.43
CA VAL A 180 5.76 8.53 -10.22
C VAL A 180 6.88 9.43 -10.72
N ARG A 181 7.81 9.81 -9.82
CA ARG A 181 8.89 10.74 -10.11
C ARG A 181 10.21 10.09 -10.42
N ARG A 182 10.40 8.86 -9.95
CA ARG A 182 11.62 8.09 -10.10
C ARG A 182 11.27 6.67 -10.48
N ILE A 183 12.04 6.10 -11.40
CA ILE A 183 12.01 4.66 -11.73
C ILE A 183 13.42 4.10 -11.62
N GLU A 184 13.54 2.94 -11.03
CA GLU A 184 14.73 2.12 -11.05
C GLU A 184 14.34 0.69 -11.44
N PHE A 185 15.02 0.13 -12.45
CA PHE A 185 14.86 -1.28 -12.80
C PHE A 185 15.65 -2.12 -11.83
N PHE A 186 14.95 -2.97 -11.08
CA PHE A 186 15.53 -3.63 -9.92
C PHE A 186 14.86 -4.98 -9.65
N GLU A 187 15.63 -5.95 -9.19
CA GLU A 187 15.08 -7.20 -8.67
C GLU A 187 14.48 -6.95 -7.29
N LEU A 188 13.18 -7.19 -7.14
CA LEU A 188 12.46 -6.86 -5.92
C LEU A 188 12.78 -7.86 -4.79
N PRO A 189 13.21 -7.40 -3.61
CA PRO A 189 13.45 -8.27 -2.47
C PRO A 189 12.13 -8.88 -1.98
N LYS A 190 12.13 -10.20 -1.75
CA LYS A 190 10.93 -10.95 -1.36
C LYS A 190 11.15 -11.75 -0.08
N THR A 191 10.06 -11.98 0.64
CA THR A 191 10.00 -12.98 1.71
C THR A 191 9.97 -14.38 1.10
N ILE A 192 10.15 -15.41 1.94
CA ILE A 192 10.00 -16.82 1.55
C ILE A 192 8.59 -17.10 0.96
N SER A 193 7.58 -16.36 1.39
CA SER A 193 6.20 -16.47 0.88
C SER A 193 5.94 -15.65 -0.40
N GLY A 194 6.96 -15.00 -0.98
CA GLY A 194 6.86 -14.23 -2.23
C GLY A 194 6.37 -12.78 -2.05
N LYS A 195 6.16 -12.30 -0.83
CA LYS A 195 5.75 -10.90 -0.58
C LYS A 195 6.94 -9.95 -0.71
N ILE A 196 6.75 -8.82 -1.39
CA ILE A 196 7.77 -7.77 -1.55
C ILE A 196 8.11 -7.14 -0.19
N ARG A 197 9.41 -7.00 0.08
CA ARG A 197 9.96 -6.43 1.32
C ARG A 197 10.24 -4.92 1.15
N ARG A 198 9.19 -4.11 1.08
CA ARG A 198 9.32 -2.64 0.90
C ARG A 198 10.20 -1.97 1.94
N VAL A 199 10.27 -2.52 3.16
CA VAL A 199 11.16 -2.01 4.21
C VAL A 199 12.63 -1.99 3.79
N GLU A 200 13.09 -2.95 2.99
CA GLU A 200 14.47 -2.97 2.49
C GLU A 200 14.69 -1.88 1.43
N LEU A 201 13.72 -1.66 0.56
CA LEU A 201 13.77 -0.61 -0.44
C LEU A 201 13.77 0.78 0.22
N ARG A 202 12.92 1.00 1.23
CA ARG A 202 12.93 2.26 2.01
C ARG A 202 14.28 2.50 2.69
N LYS A 203 14.85 1.50 3.34
CA LYS A 203 16.18 1.62 3.97
C LYS A 203 17.26 2.00 2.96
N ARG A 204 17.21 1.43 1.75
CA ARG A 204 18.13 1.76 0.68
C ARG A 204 18.03 3.23 0.27
N GLU A 205 16.82 3.79 0.13
CA GLU A 205 16.62 5.21 -0.16
C GLU A 205 17.11 6.11 0.98
N ASP A 206 16.80 5.76 2.22
CA ASP A 206 17.25 6.51 3.40
C ASP A 206 18.76 6.51 3.54
N GLU A 207 19.43 5.40 3.23
CA GLU A 207 20.90 5.29 3.24
C GLU A 207 21.53 6.10 2.14
N ALA A 208 21.01 6.04 0.92
CA ALA A 208 21.47 6.84 -0.22
C ALA A 208 21.34 8.34 0.07
N HIS A 209 20.19 8.76 0.60
CA HIS A 209 19.96 10.15 0.99
C HIS A 209 20.92 10.63 2.09
N ARG A 210 21.11 9.84 3.15
CA ARG A 210 22.01 10.19 4.28
C ARG A 210 23.49 10.26 3.86
N SER A 211 23.90 9.39 2.95
CA SER A 211 25.29 9.37 2.45
C SER A 211 25.55 10.37 1.32
N GLY A 212 24.49 11.00 0.77
CA GLY A 212 24.59 11.85 -0.42
C GLY A 212 24.99 11.06 -1.68
N THR A 213 24.79 9.74 -1.69
CA THR A 213 25.18 8.88 -2.82
C THR A 213 24.09 8.92 -3.88
N ALA A 214 24.45 9.37 -5.09
CA ALA A 214 23.54 9.27 -6.23
C ALA A 214 23.36 7.82 -6.65
N ILE A 215 22.13 7.46 -7.05
CA ILE A 215 21.80 6.15 -7.61
C ILE A 215 21.86 6.27 -9.13
N ASP A 216 22.96 5.85 -9.72
CA ASP A 216 23.22 6.02 -11.16
C ASP A 216 22.23 5.28 -12.08
N THR A 217 21.55 4.27 -11.55
CA THR A 217 20.54 3.47 -12.26
C THR A 217 19.13 4.07 -12.20
N GLU A 218 18.99 5.23 -11.55
CA GLU A 218 17.71 5.90 -11.39
C GLU A 218 17.35 6.76 -12.60
N HIS A 219 16.16 6.57 -13.11
CA HIS A 219 15.54 7.42 -14.13
C HIS A 219 14.61 8.44 -13.49
N ARG A 220 14.74 9.72 -13.87
CA ARG A 220 13.98 10.83 -13.30
C ARG A 220 12.94 11.36 -14.27
N TYR A 221 11.74 11.63 -13.77
CA TYR A 221 10.63 12.15 -14.58
C TYR A 221 11.01 13.44 -15.29
N GLU A 222 11.69 14.35 -14.58
CA GLU A 222 12.09 15.68 -15.07
C GLU A 222 13.06 15.60 -16.24
N ASP A 223 13.83 14.53 -16.36
CA ASP A 223 14.81 14.33 -17.43
C ASP A 223 14.21 13.67 -18.66
N LEU A 224 13.13 12.90 -18.50
CA LEU A 224 12.57 12.04 -19.54
C LEU A 224 11.25 12.53 -20.12
N VAL A 225 10.38 13.14 -19.31
CA VAL A 225 9.01 13.52 -19.69
C VAL A 225 8.90 15.05 -19.69
N LYS A 226 8.61 15.61 -20.87
CA LYS A 226 8.45 17.05 -21.08
C LYS A 226 6.98 17.47 -21.04
#